data_954b6ca1c1efde5b428b3451b2d145bd
#
_entry.id   954b6ca1c1efde5b428b3451b2d145bd
#
_cell.length_a   1.000
_cell.length_b   1.000
_cell.length_c   1.000
_cell.angle_alpha   90.00
_cell.angle_beta   90.00
_cell.angle_gamma   90.00
#
_symmetry.space_group_name_H-M   'P 1'
#
loop_
_entity.id
_entity.type
_entity.pdbx_description
1 polymer ?
#
loop_
_entity_poly.entity_id
_entity_poly.type
_entity_poly.pdbx_seq_one_letter_code
_entity_poly.pdbx_strand_id
1 'polypeptide(L)'
;MEGKMNIPNIEVDSHVYKDFSFFTKGGMGEIYKGIEAATKQTVILKLIFIENENFEELLKREIDVSLSFKNRNIVNTRAAGKIDIDGNSYFYIIQDFYEKGNLRKYISKDIPIETCLNQIFDILTGMKEIHTKIVHRDLKPENILVDDDGHLRISDFGLAKYIDEKTRTKSFKGAGTLPYMAPECWTGDTNSISMDIYALGIIFYEIIAGVLPFDCATESEWRDAHLFTQVPDITTIRSDCSIKISQIIQKMTKKRIAERYKTIDEVIACFEEAKKLQKETSDTADRLAMLGNLSLQKANKEKLEKQKKLEEEENFKKLINYHVDELYSKIKRIVENINLRFEESKIQIKESNSYGASSPKSLQVSFLNKKLTVSFCGYNAVKENEEYIRQRAIENQKRRSPYGMILYPVETTTFFKKNSIVLVGIIETDFKVKNALGNEIEIGFNLALVKKNEDLYGEWFKIKFLPNHKEPSCAVNLDKLLEQYESFSLDPFVTADFSALQDKDLEYMLEKIML
;
A
#
# COMPACT_ATOMS: atom_id res chain seq x y z
N MET A 1 27.54 27.60 -15.88
CA MET A 1 28.73 27.45 -15.03
C MET A 1 28.35 27.92 -13.66
N GLU A 2 27.96 27.01 -12.76
CA GLU A 2 27.73 27.36 -11.35
C GLU A 2 29.11 27.72 -10.77
N GLY A 3 29.25 28.95 -10.24
CA GLY A 3 30.48 29.42 -9.66
C GLY A 3 30.85 28.54 -8.47
N LYS A 4 32.04 27.93 -8.49
CA LYS A 4 32.59 27.20 -7.34
C LYS A 4 32.66 28.16 -6.17
N MET A 5 31.88 27.90 -5.10
CA MET A 5 31.98 28.65 -3.86
C MET A 5 33.41 28.53 -3.30
N ASN A 6 34.04 29.64 -3.02
CA ASN A 6 35.39 29.65 -2.43
C ASN A 6 35.24 29.58 -0.90
N ILE A 7 35.44 28.39 -0.34
CA ILE A 7 35.30 28.17 1.11
C ILE A 7 36.63 28.55 1.78
N PRO A 8 36.59 29.48 2.76
CA PRO A 8 37.79 29.86 3.52
C PRO A 8 38.24 28.70 4.43
N ASN A 9 39.48 28.81 4.91
CA ASN A 9 39.93 27.92 5.98
C ASN A 9 39.04 28.06 7.21
N ILE A 10 38.69 26.95 7.86
CA ILE A 10 37.91 26.92 9.07
C ILE A 10 38.81 26.55 10.24
N GLU A 11 38.91 27.47 11.21
CA GLU A 11 39.73 27.29 12.40
C GLU A 11 38.82 27.11 13.63
N VAL A 12 38.98 25.99 14.33
CA VAL A 12 38.20 25.69 15.55
C VAL A 12 39.16 25.10 16.57
N ASP A 13 39.22 25.73 17.74
CA ASP A 13 40.18 25.42 18.80
C ASP A 13 41.62 25.42 18.25
N SER A 14 42.29 24.31 18.20
CA SER A 14 43.65 24.18 17.64
C SER A 14 43.70 23.49 16.27
N HIS A 15 42.54 23.24 15.67
CA HIS A 15 42.39 22.52 14.40
C HIS A 15 42.14 23.46 13.24
N VAL A 16 42.84 23.29 12.12
CA VAL A 16 42.62 24.05 10.89
C VAL A 16 42.18 23.09 9.78
N TYR A 17 41.03 23.35 9.21
CA TYR A 17 40.47 22.61 8.09
C TYR A 17 40.53 23.46 6.82
N LYS A 18 41.03 22.87 5.73
CA LYS A 18 41.30 23.63 4.51
C LYS A 18 41.20 22.75 3.24
N ASP A 19 41.52 23.41 2.10
CA ASP A 19 41.59 22.77 0.77
C ASP A 19 40.25 22.12 0.38
N PHE A 20 39.15 22.81 0.65
CA PHE A 20 37.80 22.34 0.38
C PHE A 20 37.49 22.30 -1.12
N SER A 21 37.05 21.14 -1.60
CA SER A 21 36.58 20.93 -2.97
C SER A 21 35.19 20.36 -2.97
N PHE A 22 34.34 20.82 -3.88
CA PHE A 22 32.97 20.32 -4.01
C PHE A 22 32.96 18.80 -4.22
N PHE A 23 32.21 18.09 -3.40
CA PHE A 23 32.12 16.64 -3.46
C PHE A 23 30.76 16.19 -4.02
N THR A 24 29.65 16.67 -3.44
CA THR A 24 28.28 16.34 -3.88
C THR A 24 27.28 17.34 -3.29
N LYS A 25 26.04 17.27 -3.76
CA LYS A 25 24.92 18.00 -3.16
C LYS A 25 23.98 17.01 -2.49
N GLY A 26 23.78 17.19 -1.18
CA GLY A 26 22.81 16.42 -0.39
C GLY A 26 21.48 17.13 -0.27
N GLY A 27 20.48 16.46 0.31
CA GLY A 27 19.15 17.05 0.56
C GLY A 27 19.17 18.28 1.48
N MET A 28 20.24 18.44 2.30
CA MET A 28 20.38 19.50 3.31
C MET A 28 21.34 20.61 2.93
N GLY A 29 22.06 20.47 1.82
CA GLY A 29 23.04 21.45 1.41
C GLY A 29 24.17 20.88 0.57
N GLU A 30 25.21 21.64 0.44
CA GLU A 30 26.40 21.26 -0.34
C GLU A 30 27.41 20.56 0.57
N ILE A 31 28.06 19.54 0.02
CA ILE A 31 29.04 18.71 0.72
C ILE A 31 30.38 18.87 0.00
N TYR A 32 31.40 19.18 0.79
CA TYR A 32 32.75 19.39 0.32
C TYR A 32 33.71 18.42 1.00
N LYS A 33 34.76 18.05 0.30
CA LYS A 33 35.88 17.26 0.81
C LYS A 33 37.05 18.20 1.10
N GLY A 34 37.60 18.13 2.30
CA GLY A 34 38.75 18.93 2.72
C GLY A 34 39.74 18.10 3.55
N ILE A 35 40.74 18.76 4.09
CA ILE A 35 41.77 18.13 4.95
C ILE A 35 41.96 18.88 6.25
N GLU A 36 42.23 18.16 7.33
CA GLU A 36 42.78 18.73 8.55
C GLU A 36 44.28 19.00 8.34
N ALA A 37 44.73 20.24 8.55
CA ALA A 37 46.08 20.68 8.20
C ALA A 37 47.19 19.92 8.93
N ALA A 38 46.98 19.59 10.24
CA ALA A 38 47.94 18.94 11.10
C ALA A 38 48.10 17.44 10.79
N THR A 39 46.97 16.70 10.76
CA THR A 39 46.97 15.25 10.59
C THR A 39 46.94 14.77 9.16
N LYS A 40 46.64 15.67 8.21
CA LYS A 40 46.36 15.38 6.79
C LYS A 40 45.17 14.42 6.57
N GLN A 41 44.39 14.18 7.60
CA GLN A 41 43.19 13.37 7.47
C GLN A 41 42.15 14.09 6.62
N THR A 42 41.50 13.32 5.77
CA THR A 42 40.39 13.82 4.97
C THR A 42 39.14 14.01 5.83
N VAL A 43 38.42 15.10 5.60
CA VAL A 43 37.18 15.42 6.30
C VAL A 43 36.11 15.77 5.28
N ILE A 44 34.86 15.65 5.72
CA ILE A 44 33.67 16.15 5.01
C ILE A 44 33.19 17.42 5.69
N LEU A 45 32.99 18.44 4.91
CA LEU A 45 32.32 19.68 5.30
C LEU A 45 30.92 19.70 4.70
N LYS A 46 29.90 19.79 5.53
CA LYS A 46 28.51 20.05 5.12
C LYS A 46 28.19 21.51 5.36
N LEU A 47 27.70 22.21 4.34
CA LEU A 47 27.24 23.58 4.42
C LEU A 47 25.71 23.62 4.30
N ILE A 48 25.05 24.18 5.31
CA ILE A 48 23.60 24.32 5.40
C ILE A 48 23.26 25.81 5.39
N PHE A 49 22.56 26.28 4.38
CA PHE A 49 22.16 27.68 4.26
C PHE A 49 21.18 28.08 5.38
N ILE A 50 21.42 29.22 6.04
CA ILE A 50 20.58 29.75 7.10
C ILE A 50 19.53 30.67 6.49
N GLU A 51 18.28 30.21 6.42
CA GLU A 51 17.21 30.96 5.79
C GLU A 51 16.61 32.05 6.68
N ASN A 52 16.54 31.82 7.99
CA ASN A 52 15.99 32.74 8.99
C ASN A 52 16.42 32.35 10.41
N GLU A 53 16.16 33.26 11.39
CA GLU A 53 16.55 33.08 12.80
C GLU A 53 15.94 31.84 13.47
N ASN A 54 14.67 31.53 13.21
CA ASN A 54 14.04 30.34 13.78
C ASN A 54 14.72 29.05 13.29
N PHE A 55 15.10 29.01 12.02
CA PHE A 55 15.84 27.90 11.45
C PHE A 55 17.26 27.79 12.04
N GLU A 56 17.89 28.94 12.33
CA GLU A 56 19.19 29.00 12.99
C GLU A 56 19.17 28.36 14.39
N GLU A 57 18.19 28.72 15.24
CA GLU A 57 18.06 28.15 16.60
C GLU A 57 17.86 26.64 16.58
N LEU A 58 17.06 26.17 15.67
CA LEU A 58 16.74 24.76 15.53
C LEU A 58 17.95 23.96 15.08
N LEU A 59 18.67 24.41 14.04
CA LEU A 59 19.90 23.80 13.57
C LEU A 59 20.98 23.76 14.66
N LYS A 60 21.11 24.81 15.45
CA LYS A 60 22.08 24.88 16.54
C LYS A 60 21.86 23.74 17.56
N ARG A 61 20.61 23.50 17.97
CA ARG A 61 20.30 22.41 18.90
C ARG A 61 20.67 21.02 18.35
N GLU A 62 20.36 20.77 17.08
CA GLU A 62 20.69 19.48 16.44
C GLU A 62 22.20 19.29 16.27
N ILE A 63 22.92 20.37 15.96
CA ILE A 63 24.37 20.38 15.89
C ILE A 63 25.01 20.10 17.25
N ASP A 64 24.52 20.74 18.32
CA ASP A 64 25.01 20.51 19.68
C ASP A 64 24.82 19.06 20.10
N VAL A 65 23.69 18.43 19.73
CA VAL A 65 23.45 17.01 19.94
C VAL A 65 24.43 16.16 19.14
N SER A 66 24.67 16.50 17.86
CA SER A 66 25.64 15.78 17.00
C SER A 66 27.06 15.79 17.59
N LEU A 67 27.51 16.94 18.10
CA LEU A 67 28.82 17.09 18.75
C LEU A 67 28.94 16.28 20.07
N SER A 68 27.81 15.97 20.69
CA SER A 68 27.75 15.28 21.99
C SER A 68 27.86 13.76 21.92
N PHE A 69 27.78 13.16 20.73
CA PHE A 69 27.93 11.71 20.54
C PHE A 69 29.41 11.30 20.56
N LYS A 70 29.72 10.23 21.30
CA LYS A 70 31.07 9.67 21.42
C LYS A 70 31.11 8.17 21.16
N ASN A 71 30.20 7.67 20.35
CA ASN A 71 30.04 6.26 20.04
C ASN A 71 30.78 5.88 18.75
N ARG A 72 31.51 4.75 18.75
CA ARG A 72 32.22 4.27 17.58
C ARG A 72 31.31 3.94 16.38
N ASN A 73 30.03 3.66 16.63
CA ASN A 73 29.05 3.34 15.60
C ASN A 73 28.22 4.56 15.17
N ILE A 74 28.69 5.76 15.51
CA ILE A 74 28.13 7.03 15.06
C ILE A 74 29.24 7.80 14.35
N VAL A 75 28.90 8.48 13.27
CA VAL A 75 29.85 9.34 12.53
C VAL A 75 30.36 10.45 13.49
N ASN A 76 31.67 10.54 13.61
CA ASN A 76 32.29 11.53 14.47
C ASN A 76 32.16 12.92 13.86
N THR A 77 31.53 13.84 14.60
CA THR A 77 31.49 15.27 14.27
C THR A 77 32.66 15.97 14.98
N ARG A 78 33.62 16.49 14.20
CA ARG A 78 34.84 17.12 14.72
C ARG A 78 34.61 18.54 15.16
N ALA A 79 33.86 19.29 14.33
CA ALA A 79 33.56 20.70 14.59
C ALA A 79 32.26 21.09 13.89
N ALA A 80 31.63 22.11 14.42
CA ALA A 80 30.50 22.75 13.77
C ALA A 80 30.38 24.20 14.23
N GLY A 81 29.78 25.05 13.39
CA GLY A 81 29.63 26.46 13.72
C GLY A 81 28.95 27.22 12.60
N LYS A 82 29.00 28.55 12.69
CA LYS A 82 28.45 29.47 11.70
C LYS A 82 29.59 30.08 10.88
N ILE A 83 29.35 30.29 9.59
CA ILE A 83 30.31 30.90 8.68
C ILE A 83 29.55 31.73 7.64
N ASP A 84 30.12 32.89 7.29
CA ASP A 84 29.60 33.73 6.23
C ASP A 84 30.48 33.56 4.97
N ILE A 85 29.84 33.24 3.84
CA ILE A 85 30.50 33.03 2.55
C ILE A 85 29.73 33.83 1.50
N ASP A 86 30.42 34.71 0.77
CA ASP A 86 29.84 35.53 -0.31
C ASP A 86 28.55 36.29 0.13
N GLY A 87 28.53 36.76 1.38
CA GLY A 87 27.40 37.55 1.95
C GLY A 87 26.20 36.72 2.41
N ASN A 88 26.30 35.39 2.38
CA ASN A 88 25.28 34.47 2.89
C ASN A 88 25.79 33.76 4.15
N SER A 89 24.90 33.52 5.10
CA SER A 89 25.22 32.81 6.33
C SER A 89 24.91 31.32 6.20
N TYR A 90 25.84 30.50 6.63
CA TYR A 90 25.75 29.03 6.62
C TYR A 90 26.08 28.47 8.00
N PHE A 91 25.46 27.35 8.34
CA PHE A 91 26.04 26.43 9.30
C PHE A 91 26.98 25.47 8.59
N TYR A 92 28.14 25.26 9.19
CA TYR A 92 29.07 24.22 8.77
C TYR A 92 29.12 23.08 9.79
N ILE A 93 29.27 21.86 9.29
CA ILE A 93 29.51 20.64 10.10
C ILE A 93 30.70 19.94 9.46
N ILE A 94 31.75 19.67 10.26
CA ILE A 94 32.93 18.95 9.84
C ILE A 94 32.89 17.55 10.47
N GLN A 95 32.96 16.53 9.63
CA GLN A 95 32.86 15.12 10.02
C GLN A 95 34.01 14.31 9.42
N ASP A 96 34.28 13.15 10.03
CA ASP A 96 35.21 12.18 9.45
C ASP A 96 34.75 11.74 8.06
N PHE A 97 35.71 11.54 7.15
CA PHE A 97 35.43 10.97 5.84
C PHE A 97 35.68 9.46 5.86
N TYR A 98 34.71 8.70 5.34
CA TYR A 98 34.77 7.24 5.23
C TYR A 98 34.90 6.84 3.77
N GLU A 99 36.11 6.39 3.37
CA GLU A 99 36.47 6.15 1.97
C GLU A 99 35.67 4.99 1.35
N LYS A 100 35.34 3.98 2.15
CA LYS A 100 34.52 2.84 1.72
C LYS A 100 33.09 3.24 1.34
N GLY A 101 32.63 4.42 1.79
CA GLY A 101 31.31 4.95 1.49
C GLY A 101 30.21 4.33 2.37
N ASN A 102 29.03 4.10 1.83
CA ASN A 102 27.86 3.68 2.60
C ASN A 102 27.52 2.19 2.43
N LEU A 103 26.67 1.69 3.33
CA LEU A 103 26.24 0.30 3.40
C LEU A 103 25.56 -0.20 2.13
N ARG A 104 24.88 0.67 1.37
CA ARG A 104 24.20 0.29 0.12
C ARG A 104 25.09 -0.51 -0.83
N LYS A 105 26.36 -0.17 -0.90
CA LYS A 105 27.34 -0.83 -1.77
C LYS A 105 27.70 -2.25 -1.35
N TYR A 106 27.40 -2.61 -0.11
CA TYR A 106 27.83 -3.86 0.52
C TYR A 106 26.69 -4.84 0.79
N ILE A 107 25.44 -4.47 0.49
CA ILE A 107 24.31 -5.38 0.64
C ILE A 107 24.35 -6.41 -0.49
N SER A 108 24.46 -7.69 -0.14
CA SER A 108 24.50 -8.83 -1.06
C SER A 108 24.00 -10.09 -0.38
N LYS A 109 23.44 -11.02 -1.17
CA LYS A 109 23.00 -12.34 -0.70
C LYS A 109 24.14 -13.23 -0.19
N ASP A 110 25.37 -12.96 -0.65
CA ASP A 110 26.53 -13.82 -0.40
C ASP A 110 27.26 -13.51 0.91
N ILE A 111 26.78 -12.51 1.65
CA ILE A 111 27.37 -12.15 2.94
C ILE A 111 27.06 -13.24 3.97
N PRO A 112 28.05 -13.78 4.72
CA PRO A 112 27.80 -14.73 5.80
C PRO A 112 26.84 -14.15 6.85
N ILE A 113 25.93 -14.97 7.37
CA ILE A 113 24.92 -14.53 8.35
C ILE A 113 25.58 -13.92 9.61
N GLU A 114 26.73 -14.42 10.01
CA GLU A 114 27.47 -13.88 11.16
C GLU A 114 27.94 -12.43 10.90
N THR A 115 28.39 -12.13 9.68
CA THR A 115 28.77 -10.78 9.26
C THR A 115 27.54 -9.86 9.26
N CYS A 116 26.40 -10.33 8.73
CA CYS A 116 25.15 -9.58 8.78
C CYS A 116 24.74 -9.24 10.21
N LEU A 117 24.86 -10.20 11.14
CA LEU A 117 24.56 -9.98 12.55
C LEU A 117 25.50 -8.98 13.20
N ASN A 118 26.81 -9.02 12.89
CA ASN A 118 27.76 -8.05 13.40
C ASN A 118 27.42 -6.63 12.91
N GLN A 119 27.07 -6.47 11.63
CA GLN A 119 26.59 -5.22 11.06
C GLN A 119 25.31 -4.71 11.76
N ILE A 120 24.37 -5.60 12.04
CA ILE A 120 23.14 -5.27 12.78
C ILE A 120 23.48 -4.77 14.19
N PHE A 121 24.42 -5.41 14.90
CA PHE A 121 24.83 -4.98 16.24
C PHE A 121 25.57 -3.64 16.23
N ASP A 122 26.37 -3.34 15.20
CA ASP A 122 26.97 -2.03 15.04
C ASP A 122 25.89 -0.94 14.93
N ILE A 123 24.88 -1.15 14.09
CA ILE A 123 23.75 -0.22 13.93
C ILE A 123 22.96 -0.08 15.24
N LEU A 124 22.60 -1.19 15.89
CA LEU A 124 21.86 -1.17 17.15
C LEU A 124 22.61 -0.43 18.25
N THR A 125 23.93 -0.61 18.33
CA THR A 125 24.78 0.06 19.33
C THR A 125 24.79 1.58 19.12
N GLY A 126 24.90 2.03 17.88
CA GLY A 126 24.80 3.46 17.54
C GLY A 126 23.41 4.02 17.83
N MET A 127 22.36 3.31 17.41
CA MET A 127 20.98 3.74 17.60
C MET A 127 20.57 3.80 19.08
N LYS A 128 21.10 2.92 19.92
CA LYS A 128 20.86 2.97 21.38
C LYS A 128 21.29 4.33 21.95
N GLU A 129 22.44 4.85 21.58
CA GLU A 129 22.91 6.16 22.05
C GLU A 129 22.11 7.30 21.42
N ILE A 130 21.83 7.22 20.09
CA ILE A 130 21.04 8.24 19.38
C ILE A 130 19.68 8.42 20.06
N HIS A 131 18.97 7.32 20.38
CA HIS A 131 17.64 7.36 20.98
C HIS A 131 17.62 7.90 22.42
N THR A 132 18.78 8.07 23.09
CA THR A 132 18.82 8.79 24.37
C THR A 132 18.55 10.28 24.23
N LYS A 133 18.71 10.85 23.03
CA LYS A 133 18.67 12.30 22.79
C LYS A 133 17.68 12.70 21.68
N ILE A 134 17.62 11.92 20.60
CA ILE A 134 16.84 12.27 19.39
C ILE A 134 16.26 11.03 18.70
N VAL A 135 15.31 11.24 17.80
CA VAL A 135 14.83 10.27 16.82
C VAL A 135 15.53 10.58 15.48
N HIS A 136 16.02 9.53 14.78
CA HIS A 136 16.82 9.70 13.56
C HIS A 136 16.02 10.16 12.35
N ARG A 137 14.88 9.51 12.08
CA ARG A 137 13.85 9.84 11.04
C ARG A 137 14.21 9.60 9.57
N ASP A 138 15.47 9.44 9.21
CA ASP A 138 15.90 9.16 7.82
C ASP A 138 16.87 7.98 7.79
N LEU A 139 16.49 6.87 8.44
CA LEU A 139 17.28 5.64 8.42
C LEU A 139 17.16 4.94 7.07
N LYS A 140 18.31 4.75 6.41
CA LYS A 140 18.48 4.03 5.15
C LYS A 140 19.94 3.63 4.99
N PRO A 141 20.28 2.65 4.16
CA PRO A 141 21.66 2.20 3.97
C PRO A 141 22.62 3.30 3.48
N GLU A 142 22.10 4.32 2.79
CA GLU A 142 22.88 5.48 2.33
C GLU A 142 23.39 6.33 3.50
N ASN A 143 22.69 6.35 4.63
CA ASN A 143 23.05 7.09 5.84
C ASN A 143 23.80 6.24 6.87
N ILE A 144 24.26 5.05 6.47
CA ILE A 144 25.09 4.16 7.29
C ILE A 144 26.42 3.99 6.55
N LEU A 145 27.50 4.56 7.12
CA LEU A 145 28.82 4.57 6.51
C LEU A 145 29.64 3.37 6.98
N VAL A 146 30.60 2.94 6.15
CA VAL A 146 31.49 1.82 6.43
C VAL A 146 32.90 2.38 6.70
N ASP A 147 33.46 2.12 7.88
CA ASP A 147 34.82 2.53 8.20
C ASP A 147 35.88 1.57 7.61
N ASP A 148 37.16 1.90 7.80
CA ASP A 148 38.26 1.13 7.24
C ASP A 148 38.36 -0.30 7.74
N ASP A 149 37.89 -0.56 8.96
CA ASP A 149 37.83 -1.88 9.57
C ASP A 149 36.57 -2.68 9.18
N GLY A 150 35.62 -2.03 8.47
CA GLY A 150 34.35 -2.63 8.05
C GLY A 150 33.21 -2.49 9.07
N HIS A 151 33.41 -1.71 10.15
CA HIS A 151 32.35 -1.38 11.10
C HIS A 151 31.42 -0.32 10.53
N LEU A 152 30.16 -0.37 10.99
CA LEU A 152 29.11 0.55 10.53
C LEU A 152 28.99 1.76 11.47
N ARG A 153 28.77 2.93 10.84
CA ARG A 153 28.62 4.22 11.52
C ARG A 153 27.41 4.96 10.98
N ILE A 154 26.51 5.32 11.88
CA ILE A 154 25.27 6.03 11.56
C ILE A 154 25.58 7.50 11.33
N SER A 155 25.06 8.07 10.23
CA SER A 155 25.24 9.47 9.83
C SER A 155 23.88 10.15 9.59
N ASP A 156 23.88 11.47 9.45
CA ASP A 156 22.74 12.28 9.01
C ASP A 156 21.47 12.19 9.88
N PHE A 157 21.65 12.07 11.19
CA PHE A 157 20.57 12.03 12.16
C PHE A 157 20.07 13.45 12.54
N GLY A 158 18.77 13.58 12.74
CA GLY A 158 18.12 14.77 13.33
C GLY A 158 17.84 15.93 12.38
N LEU A 159 18.67 16.20 11.40
CA LEU A 159 18.55 17.36 10.50
C LEU A 159 17.38 17.25 9.50
N ALA A 160 16.85 16.06 9.25
CA ALA A 160 15.76 15.82 8.29
C ALA A 160 14.43 16.48 8.67
N LYS A 161 14.19 16.75 9.97
CA LYS A 161 12.93 17.32 10.46
C LYS A 161 12.57 18.67 9.84
N TYR A 162 13.56 19.51 9.57
CA TYR A 162 13.35 20.91 9.19
C TYR A 162 13.11 21.12 7.70
N ILE A 163 13.58 20.17 6.90
CA ILE A 163 13.31 20.17 5.46
C ILE A 163 11.89 19.70 5.20
N ASP A 164 11.39 18.75 5.99
CA ASP A 164 10.08 18.13 5.82
C ASP A 164 8.90 19.05 6.15
N GLU A 165 9.01 19.94 7.14
CA GLU A 165 7.93 20.87 7.47
C GLU A 165 7.64 21.88 6.34
N LYS A 166 8.64 22.27 5.54
CA LYS A 166 8.47 23.15 4.38
C LYS A 166 8.17 22.43 3.07
N THR A 167 8.58 21.17 2.93
CA THR A 167 8.40 20.38 1.71
C THR A 167 7.17 19.50 1.70
N ARG A 168 6.38 19.44 2.78
CA ARG A 168 5.10 18.71 2.84
C ARG A 168 4.10 19.09 1.73
N THR A 169 4.28 20.23 1.08
CA THR A 169 3.47 20.67 -0.07
C THR A 169 4.09 20.40 -1.43
N LYS A 170 5.35 19.95 -1.50
CA LYS A 170 6.04 19.66 -2.78
C LYS A 170 6.91 18.42 -2.68
N SER A 171 6.33 17.30 -3.06
CA SER A 171 7.03 16.08 -3.50
C SER A 171 8.02 15.48 -2.49
N PHE A 172 7.71 14.32 -1.92
CA PHE A 172 8.67 13.32 -1.42
C PHE A 172 9.65 12.90 -2.55
N LYS A 173 10.38 13.85 -3.12
CA LYS A 173 11.34 13.61 -4.21
C LYS A 173 12.76 13.36 -3.69
N GLY A 174 12.89 12.51 -2.66
CA GLY A 174 14.14 11.83 -2.36
C GLY A 174 13.94 10.37 -2.68
N ALA A 175 14.20 9.93 -3.89
CA ALA A 175 13.93 8.58 -4.41
C ALA A 175 14.56 7.42 -3.60
N GLY A 176 15.26 7.68 -2.49
CA GLY A 176 15.93 6.67 -1.66
C GLY A 176 15.27 6.35 -0.32
N THR A 177 14.29 7.11 0.17
CA THR A 177 13.73 6.95 1.52
C THR A 177 12.44 6.13 1.57
N LEU A 178 11.64 6.13 0.51
CA LEU A 178 10.36 5.42 0.42
C LEU A 178 10.42 3.94 0.85
N PRO A 179 11.46 3.15 0.48
CA PRO A 179 11.55 1.74 0.86
C PRO A 179 11.63 1.47 2.37
N TYR A 180 11.97 2.46 3.18
CA TYR A 180 12.20 2.33 4.64
C TYR A 180 11.18 3.07 5.47
N MET A 181 10.24 3.75 4.85
CA MET A 181 9.29 4.65 5.51
C MET A 181 8.28 3.86 6.36
N ALA A 182 8.16 4.22 7.64
CA ALA A 182 7.20 3.57 8.53
C ALA A 182 5.73 3.89 8.13
N PRO A 183 4.77 2.98 8.38
CA PRO A 183 3.36 3.18 8.08
C PRO A 183 2.78 4.51 8.58
N GLU A 184 3.10 4.91 9.79
CA GLU A 184 2.64 6.14 10.41
C GLU A 184 3.14 7.40 9.70
N CYS A 185 4.27 7.35 9.02
CA CYS A 185 4.78 8.48 8.25
C CYS A 185 3.88 8.80 7.05
N TRP A 186 3.24 7.79 6.47
CA TRP A 186 2.29 7.94 5.37
C TRP A 186 0.95 8.55 5.81
N THR A 187 0.61 8.42 7.10
CA THR A 187 -0.63 8.96 7.69
C THR A 187 -0.44 10.29 8.41
N GLY A 188 0.78 10.82 8.45
CA GLY A 188 1.08 12.14 9.01
C GLY A 188 1.50 12.14 10.49
N ASP A 189 1.70 10.97 11.08
CA ASP A 189 2.11 10.81 12.49
C ASP A 189 3.63 10.51 12.53
N THR A 190 4.45 11.53 12.85
CA THR A 190 5.87 11.51 12.43
C THR A 190 6.89 11.73 13.55
N ASN A 191 6.70 11.24 14.77
CA ASN A 191 7.66 11.64 15.83
C ASN A 191 7.92 10.62 16.93
N SER A 192 8.19 9.35 16.59
CA SER A 192 8.46 8.35 17.62
C SER A 192 9.65 7.46 17.28
N ILE A 193 10.32 6.95 18.31
CA ILE A 193 11.35 5.90 18.22
C ILE A 193 10.83 4.68 17.42
N SER A 194 9.53 4.44 17.44
CA SER A 194 8.91 3.32 16.73
C SER A 194 9.06 3.40 15.20
N MET A 195 9.14 4.61 14.62
CA MET A 195 9.38 4.75 13.18
C MET A 195 10.81 4.33 12.81
N ASP A 196 11.79 4.67 13.64
CA ASP A 196 13.17 4.23 13.45
C ASP A 196 13.28 2.70 13.60
N ILE A 197 12.59 2.11 14.59
CA ILE A 197 12.54 0.65 14.78
C ILE A 197 11.96 -0.04 13.53
N TYR A 198 10.93 0.53 12.90
CA TYR A 198 10.39 -0.01 11.66
C TYR A 198 11.41 0.06 10.52
N ALA A 199 12.01 1.23 10.30
CA ALA A 199 13.03 1.43 9.27
C ALA A 199 14.22 0.48 9.45
N LEU A 200 14.70 0.32 10.69
CA LEU A 200 15.73 -0.67 11.02
C LEU A 200 15.29 -2.10 10.69
N GLY A 201 14.05 -2.46 10.92
CA GLY A 201 13.52 -3.77 10.56
C GLY A 201 13.61 -4.05 9.06
N ILE A 202 13.31 -3.05 8.21
CA ILE A 202 13.47 -3.14 6.75
C ILE A 202 14.95 -3.23 6.36
N ILE A 203 15.81 -2.41 6.97
CA ILE A 203 17.26 -2.43 6.73
C ILE A 203 17.85 -3.80 7.12
N PHE A 204 17.48 -4.34 8.27
CA PHE A 204 17.98 -5.64 8.73
C PHE A 204 17.50 -6.79 7.85
N TYR A 205 16.25 -6.71 7.38
CA TYR A 205 15.77 -7.63 6.35
C TYR A 205 16.67 -7.57 5.12
N GLU A 206 16.94 -6.38 4.61
CA GLU A 206 17.74 -6.18 3.41
C GLU A 206 19.20 -6.60 3.59
N ILE A 207 19.84 -6.32 4.73
CA ILE A 207 21.19 -6.79 5.06
C ILE A 207 21.28 -8.32 4.99
N ILE A 208 20.27 -9.03 5.54
CA ILE A 208 20.28 -10.48 5.60
C ILE A 208 19.85 -11.11 4.27
N ALA A 209 18.77 -10.61 3.66
CA ALA A 209 18.20 -11.17 2.43
C ALA A 209 18.97 -10.76 1.16
N GLY A 210 19.74 -9.64 1.22
CA GLY A 210 20.38 -9.02 0.05
C GLY A 210 19.41 -8.33 -0.89
N VAL A 211 18.12 -8.25 -0.53
CA VAL A 211 17.06 -7.62 -1.30
C VAL A 211 16.03 -6.98 -0.36
N LEU A 212 15.32 -5.97 -0.85
CA LEU A 212 14.20 -5.37 -0.12
C LEU A 212 13.03 -6.35 0.05
N PRO A 213 12.21 -6.21 1.12
CA PRO A 213 11.04 -7.07 1.33
C PRO A 213 9.90 -6.84 0.34
N PHE A 214 9.89 -5.69 -0.31
CA PHE A 214 8.88 -5.27 -1.29
C PHE A 214 9.58 -4.81 -2.56
N ASP A 215 8.96 -5.12 -3.71
CA ASP A 215 9.40 -4.67 -5.05
C ASP A 215 8.31 -3.73 -5.60
N CYS A 216 8.54 -2.43 -5.48
CA CYS A 216 7.59 -1.38 -5.83
C CYS A 216 8.24 -0.38 -6.78
N ALA A 217 7.50 0.05 -7.82
CA ALA A 217 7.97 1.00 -8.81
C ALA A 217 7.48 2.44 -8.55
N THR A 218 6.36 2.59 -7.85
CA THR A 218 5.70 3.88 -7.62
C THR A 218 5.57 4.22 -6.13
N GLU A 219 5.42 5.49 -5.81
CA GLU A 219 5.18 5.96 -4.44
C GLU A 219 3.90 5.36 -3.85
N SER A 220 2.84 5.22 -4.64
CA SER A 220 1.59 4.59 -4.20
C SER A 220 1.77 3.13 -3.83
N GLU A 221 2.55 2.37 -4.63
CA GLU A 221 2.85 0.97 -4.33
C GLU A 221 3.68 0.84 -3.05
N TRP A 222 4.69 1.70 -2.83
CA TRP A 222 5.45 1.75 -1.58
C TRP A 222 4.55 2.04 -0.39
N ARG A 223 3.67 3.04 -0.50
CA ARG A 223 2.69 3.37 0.54
C ARG A 223 1.82 2.16 0.88
N ASP A 224 1.23 1.53 -0.11
CA ASP A 224 0.32 0.40 0.10
C ASP A 224 1.06 -0.83 0.65
N ALA A 225 2.30 -1.08 0.22
CA ALA A 225 3.15 -2.13 0.77
C ALA A 225 3.46 -1.88 2.26
N HIS A 226 3.85 -0.65 2.62
CA HIS A 226 4.14 -0.32 4.00
C HIS A 226 2.90 -0.31 4.90
N LEU A 227 1.74 0.09 4.40
CA LEU A 227 0.49 0.13 5.17
C LEU A 227 -0.14 -1.27 5.34
N PHE A 228 -0.11 -2.11 4.28
CA PHE A 228 -0.97 -3.29 4.24
C PHE A 228 -0.22 -4.62 4.06
N THR A 229 0.98 -4.63 3.45
CA THR A 229 1.68 -5.87 3.16
C THR A 229 2.66 -6.23 4.27
N GLN A 230 2.57 -7.45 4.80
CA GLN A 230 3.51 -7.93 5.81
C GLN A 230 4.88 -8.21 5.18
N VAL A 231 5.95 -7.91 5.92
CA VAL A 231 7.31 -8.29 5.54
C VAL A 231 7.41 -9.82 5.46
N PRO A 232 7.90 -10.39 4.35
CA PRO A 232 8.00 -11.84 4.17
C PRO A 232 8.90 -12.50 5.21
N ASP A 233 8.71 -13.81 5.41
CA ASP A 233 9.60 -14.60 6.26
C ASP A 233 10.97 -14.73 5.59
N ILE A 234 12.00 -14.20 6.25
CA ILE A 234 13.36 -14.16 5.70
C ILE A 234 13.97 -15.55 5.53
N THR A 235 13.51 -16.53 6.31
CA THR A 235 13.98 -17.92 6.22
C THR A 235 13.60 -18.59 4.90
N THR A 236 12.62 -18.04 4.18
CA THR A 236 12.26 -18.51 2.82
C THR A 236 13.29 -18.11 1.77
N ILE A 237 14.12 -17.10 2.05
CA ILE A 237 15.16 -16.58 1.15
C ILE A 237 16.55 -17.01 1.63
N ARG A 238 16.77 -17.00 2.93
CA ARG A 238 18.03 -17.33 3.62
C ARG A 238 17.81 -18.51 4.57
N SER A 239 18.07 -19.73 4.11
CA SER A 239 17.88 -20.95 4.91
C SER A 239 18.83 -21.09 6.09
N ASP A 240 19.95 -20.34 6.11
CA ASP A 240 20.92 -20.25 7.19
C ASP A 240 20.53 -19.21 8.27
N CYS A 241 19.47 -18.43 8.05
CA CYS A 241 18.92 -17.50 9.02
C CYS A 241 17.96 -18.21 9.97
N SER A 242 18.11 -17.98 11.30
CA SER A 242 17.23 -18.61 12.29
C SER A 242 15.81 -18.02 12.24
N ILE A 243 14.82 -18.86 12.56
CA ILE A 243 13.41 -18.42 12.70
C ILE A 243 13.29 -17.28 13.71
N LYS A 244 14.09 -17.30 14.77
CA LYS A 244 14.06 -16.26 15.81
C LYS A 244 14.43 -14.89 15.26
N ILE A 245 15.45 -14.81 14.39
CA ILE A 245 15.85 -13.56 13.73
C ILE A 245 14.72 -13.06 12.82
N SER A 246 14.10 -13.94 12.03
CA SER A 246 12.94 -13.60 11.21
C SER A 246 11.79 -13.04 12.04
N GLN A 247 11.46 -13.67 13.16
CA GLN A 247 10.40 -13.20 14.07
C GLN A 247 10.71 -11.82 14.67
N ILE A 248 11.97 -11.54 15.01
CA ILE A 248 12.39 -10.23 15.52
C ILE A 248 12.13 -9.16 14.46
N ILE A 249 12.58 -9.39 13.22
CA ILE A 249 12.39 -8.45 12.10
C ILE A 249 10.90 -8.26 11.79
N GLN A 250 10.11 -9.34 11.78
CA GLN A 250 8.66 -9.25 11.60
C GLN A 250 7.97 -8.46 12.73
N LYS A 251 8.45 -8.56 13.97
CA LYS A 251 7.93 -7.74 15.07
C LYS A 251 8.34 -6.28 14.94
N MET A 252 9.58 -5.98 14.54
CA MET A 252 10.04 -4.61 14.25
C MET A 252 9.18 -3.93 13.19
N THR A 253 8.73 -4.71 12.18
CA THR A 253 7.99 -4.21 11.00
C THR A 253 6.47 -4.37 11.09
N LYS A 254 5.92 -4.58 12.30
CA LYS A 254 4.47 -4.58 12.52
C LYS A 254 3.87 -3.23 12.12
N LYS A 255 2.66 -3.26 11.53
CA LYS A 255 1.99 -2.06 11.02
C LYS A 255 1.55 -1.14 12.16
N ARG A 256 0.99 -1.71 13.23
CA ARG A 256 0.60 -0.97 14.43
C ARG A 256 1.81 -0.73 15.33
N ILE A 257 2.01 0.52 15.73
CA ILE A 257 3.09 0.95 16.63
C ILE A 257 3.10 0.12 17.94
N ALA A 258 1.94 -0.11 18.54
CA ALA A 258 1.81 -0.84 19.79
C ALA A 258 2.26 -2.32 19.73
N GLU A 259 2.37 -2.90 18.53
CA GLU A 259 2.79 -4.28 18.31
C GLU A 259 4.31 -4.40 18.11
N ARG A 260 5.01 -3.27 17.93
CA ARG A 260 6.49 -3.22 17.78
C ARG A 260 7.19 -3.26 19.13
N TYR A 261 8.51 -3.29 19.09
CA TYR A 261 9.33 -3.02 20.26
C TYR A 261 9.20 -1.56 20.67
N LYS A 262 9.32 -1.28 21.97
CA LYS A 262 9.22 0.07 22.52
C LYS A 262 10.57 0.79 22.53
N THR A 263 11.66 0.05 22.67
CA THR A 263 13.02 0.58 22.79
C THR A 263 14.00 -0.25 21.96
N ILE A 264 15.15 0.35 21.64
CA ILE A 264 16.26 -0.36 20.99
C ILE A 264 16.86 -1.41 21.94
N ASP A 265 16.84 -1.19 23.26
CA ASP A 265 17.33 -2.18 24.23
C ASP A 265 16.55 -3.49 24.17
N GLU A 266 15.22 -3.43 23.99
CA GLU A 266 14.40 -4.63 23.77
C GLU A 266 14.83 -5.38 22.50
N VAL A 267 15.12 -4.65 21.41
CA VAL A 267 15.59 -5.22 20.14
C VAL A 267 16.95 -5.89 20.32
N ILE A 268 17.90 -5.19 20.98
CA ILE A 268 19.25 -5.73 21.29
C ILE A 268 19.14 -7.03 22.06
N ALA A 269 18.38 -7.05 23.15
CA ALA A 269 18.22 -8.25 24.00
C ALA A 269 17.69 -9.46 23.18
N CYS A 270 16.72 -9.22 22.29
CA CYS A 270 16.19 -10.27 21.44
C CYS A 270 17.22 -10.78 20.41
N PHE A 271 18.02 -9.87 19.79
CA PHE A 271 19.08 -10.27 18.86
C PHE A 271 20.24 -10.99 19.57
N GLU A 272 20.60 -10.60 20.79
CA GLU A 272 21.61 -11.32 21.60
C GLU A 272 21.16 -12.75 21.90
N GLU A 273 19.90 -12.94 22.30
CA GLU A 273 19.33 -14.27 22.49
C GLU A 273 19.35 -15.08 21.19
N ALA A 274 18.90 -14.46 20.06
CA ALA A 274 18.89 -15.12 18.77
C ALA A 274 20.29 -15.49 18.29
N LYS A 275 21.31 -14.66 18.53
CA LYS A 275 22.73 -14.94 18.20
C LYS A 275 23.28 -16.12 18.98
N LYS A 276 22.91 -16.27 20.27
CA LYS A 276 23.29 -17.45 21.09
C LYS A 276 22.68 -18.71 20.51
N LEU A 277 21.38 -18.70 20.22
CA LEU A 277 20.67 -19.83 19.60
C LEU A 277 21.22 -20.17 18.22
N GLN A 278 21.61 -19.18 17.42
CA GLN A 278 22.21 -19.39 16.09
C GLN A 278 23.56 -20.14 16.19
N LYS A 279 24.34 -19.92 17.24
CA LYS A 279 25.60 -20.65 17.49
C LYS A 279 25.37 -22.07 17.98
N GLU A 280 24.32 -22.31 18.77
CA GLU A 280 23.99 -23.63 19.33
C GLU A 280 23.32 -24.57 18.30
N THR A 281 22.69 -24.00 17.26
CA THR A 281 21.94 -24.75 16.23
C THR A 281 22.77 -25.28 15.06
N SER A 282 24.06 -25.46 15.19
CA SER A 282 24.89 -26.11 14.16
C SER A 282 24.65 -27.62 14.01
N ASP A 283 23.75 -28.22 14.79
CA ASP A 283 23.47 -29.65 14.80
C ASP A 283 22.28 -30.03 13.90
N THR A 284 22.43 -31.15 13.18
CA THR A 284 21.49 -31.61 12.14
C THR A 284 20.07 -31.90 12.69
N ALA A 285 19.96 -32.27 13.96
CA ALA A 285 18.68 -32.58 14.61
C ALA A 285 17.80 -31.33 14.82
N ASP A 286 18.43 -30.21 15.25
CA ASP A 286 17.72 -28.95 15.44
C ASP A 286 17.27 -28.33 14.11
N ARG A 287 18.04 -28.55 13.04
CA ARG A 287 17.66 -28.15 11.68
C ARG A 287 16.40 -28.87 11.19
N LEU A 288 16.26 -30.16 11.51
CA LEU A 288 15.05 -30.93 11.18
C LEU A 288 13.83 -30.51 12.00
N ALA A 289 14.03 -30.20 13.28
CA ALA A 289 12.97 -29.64 14.13
C ALA A 289 12.51 -28.25 13.66
N MET A 290 13.45 -27.40 13.22
CA MET A 290 13.16 -26.11 12.60
C MET A 290 12.35 -26.23 11.33
N LEU A 291 12.71 -27.16 10.44
CA LEU A 291 11.96 -27.42 9.19
C LEU A 291 10.55 -27.94 9.48
N GLY A 292 10.39 -28.76 10.52
CA GLY A 292 9.09 -29.21 11.02
C GLY A 292 8.21 -28.06 11.51
N ASN A 293 8.78 -27.15 12.28
CA ASN A 293 8.07 -25.96 12.78
C ASN A 293 7.70 -24.97 11.64
N LEU A 294 8.55 -24.84 10.62
CA LEU A 294 8.26 -24.04 9.42
C LEU A 294 7.06 -24.60 8.63
N SER A 295 7.00 -25.92 8.49
CA SER A 295 5.88 -26.57 7.80
C SER A 295 4.57 -26.43 8.57
N LEU A 296 4.62 -26.50 9.90
CA LEU A 296 3.46 -26.23 10.78
C LEU A 296 3.01 -24.78 10.72
N GLN A 297 3.92 -23.80 10.69
CA GLN A 297 3.59 -22.38 10.54
C GLN A 297 2.97 -22.08 9.17
N LYS A 298 3.50 -22.68 8.08
CA LYS A 298 2.90 -22.59 6.74
C LYS A 298 1.48 -23.15 6.73
N ALA A 299 1.28 -24.34 7.28
CA ALA A 299 -0.02 -24.99 7.34
C ALA A 299 -1.03 -24.15 8.16
N ASN A 300 -0.59 -23.58 9.28
CA ASN A 300 -1.43 -22.71 10.10
C ASN A 300 -1.75 -21.37 9.40
N LYS A 301 -0.79 -20.80 8.65
CA LYS A 301 -1.02 -19.59 7.85
C LYS A 301 -2.03 -19.83 6.72
N GLU A 302 -1.87 -20.94 5.99
CA GLU A 302 -2.82 -21.34 4.94
C GLU A 302 -4.23 -21.59 5.50
N LYS A 303 -4.31 -22.20 6.69
CA LYS A 303 -5.59 -22.42 7.39
C LYS A 303 -6.24 -21.10 7.80
N LEU A 304 -5.46 -20.16 8.32
CA LEU A 304 -5.94 -18.83 8.72
C LEU A 304 -6.38 -17.99 7.52
N GLU A 305 -5.62 -18.03 6.42
CA GLU A 305 -5.99 -17.35 5.17
C GLU A 305 -7.26 -17.92 4.56
N LYS A 306 -7.43 -19.25 4.63
CA LYS A 306 -8.64 -19.93 4.18
C LYS A 306 -9.86 -19.56 5.03
N GLN A 307 -9.66 -19.42 6.33
CA GLN A 307 -10.71 -19.03 7.26
C GLN A 307 -11.13 -17.56 7.06
N LYS A 308 -10.16 -16.65 6.84
CA LYS A 308 -10.42 -15.24 6.49
C LYS A 308 -11.19 -15.09 5.18
N LYS A 309 -10.81 -15.84 4.16
CA LYS A 309 -11.54 -15.83 2.87
C LYS A 309 -12.98 -16.29 3.01
N LEU A 310 -13.23 -17.33 3.82
CA LEU A 310 -14.59 -17.80 4.10
C LEU A 310 -15.42 -16.72 4.83
N GLU A 311 -14.82 -16.06 5.81
CA GLU A 311 -15.48 -15.00 6.57
C GLU A 311 -15.77 -13.76 5.70
N GLU A 312 -14.85 -13.39 4.81
CA GLU A 312 -15.03 -12.32 3.82
C GLU A 312 -16.18 -12.67 2.85
N GLU A 313 -16.25 -13.91 2.36
CA GLU A 313 -17.32 -14.37 1.48
C GLU A 313 -18.69 -14.36 2.19
N GLU A 314 -18.77 -14.80 3.44
CA GLU A 314 -19.99 -14.74 4.21
C GLU A 314 -20.46 -13.30 4.47
N ASN A 315 -19.53 -12.41 4.82
CA ASN A 315 -19.83 -11.00 5.05
C ASN A 315 -20.29 -10.32 3.75
N PHE A 316 -19.66 -10.66 2.62
CA PHE A 316 -20.09 -10.19 1.30
C PHE A 316 -21.53 -10.64 0.96
N LYS A 317 -21.88 -11.91 1.20
CA LYS A 317 -23.25 -12.42 1.00
C LYS A 317 -24.26 -11.72 1.90
N LYS A 318 -23.92 -11.48 3.17
CA LYS A 318 -24.79 -10.75 4.11
C LYS A 318 -25.06 -9.32 3.62
N LEU A 319 -24.03 -8.64 3.12
CA LEU A 319 -24.16 -7.30 2.56
C LEU A 319 -25.11 -7.26 1.36
N ILE A 320 -24.89 -8.15 0.40
CA ILE A 320 -25.76 -8.24 -0.78
C ILE A 320 -27.21 -8.50 -0.37
N ASN A 321 -27.45 -9.47 0.50
CA ASN A 321 -28.79 -9.80 0.96
C ASN A 321 -29.48 -8.61 1.65
N TYR A 322 -28.75 -7.84 2.45
CA TYR A 322 -29.27 -6.62 3.07
C TYR A 322 -29.81 -5.64 2.00
N HIS A 323 -29.04 -5.35 0.95
CA HIS A 323 -29.49 -4.43 -0.10
C HIS A 323 -30.62 -5.00 -0.97
N VAL A 324 -30.64 -6.31 -1.21
CA VAL A 324 -31.74 -6.98 -1.90
C VAL A 324 -33.03 -6.89 -1.07
N ASP A 325 -32.95 -7.14 0.24
CA ASP A 325 -34.10 -7.03 1.15
C ASP A 325 -34.60 -5.59 1.25
N GLU A 326 -33.70 -4.60 1.21
CA GLU A 326 -34.06 -3.17 1.17
C GLU A 326 -34.85 -2.85 -0.13
N LEU A 327 -34.35 -3.31 -1.28
CA LEU A 327 -35.04 -3.14 -2.56
C LEU A 327 -36.43 -3.79 -2.55
N TYR A 328 -36.54 -5.02 -2.04
CA TYR A 328 -37.82 -5.72 -1.93
C TYR A 328 -38.78 -5.03 -0.96
N SER A 329 -38.27 -4.47 0.12
CA SER A 329 -39.08 -3.70 1.07
C SER A 329 -39.65 -2.43 0.40
N LYS A 330 -38.91 -1.77 -0.46
CA LYS A 330 -39.41 -0.63 -1.27
C LYS A 330 -40.55 -1.08 -2.19
N ILE A 331 -40.35 -2.16 -2.96
CA ILE A 331 -41.39 -2.70 -3.86
C ILE A 331 -42.63 -3.10 -3.07
N LYS A 332 -42.51 -3.82 -1.95
CA LYS A 332 -43.61 -4.23 -1.10
C LYS A 332 -44.41 -3.03 -0.59
N ARG A 333 -43.75 -2.00 -0.10
CA ARG A 333 -44.37 -0.76 0.36
C ARG A 333 -45.17 -0.06 -0.73
N ILE A 334 -44.65 0.00 -1.96
CA ILE A 334 -45.37 0.58 -3.10
C ILE A 334 -46.62 -0.27 -3.39
N VAL A 335 -46.50 -1.60 -3.45
CA VAL A 335 -47.61 -2.52 -3.70
C VAL A 335 -48.66 -2.45 -2.61
N GLU A 336 -48.27 -2.39 -1.35
CA GLU A 336 -49.18 -2.23 -0.21
C GLU A 336 -50.00 -0.94 -0.32
N ASN A 337 -49.35 0.19 -0.67
CA ASN A 337 -50.02 1.47 -0.85
C ASN A 337 -51.01 1.44 -2.03
N ILE A 338 -50.73 0.69 -3.08
CA ILE A 338 -51.64 0.49 -4.21
C ILE A 338 -52.81 -0.40 -3.78
N ASN A 339 -52.52 -1.50 -3.11
CA ASN A 339 -53.54 -2.47 -2.65
C ASN A 339 -54.54 -1.89 -1.65
N LEU A 340 -54.17 -0.85 -0.88
CA LEU A 340 -55.11 -0.12 0.00
C LEU A 340 -56.21 0.61 -0.79
N ARG A 341 -56.04 0.84 -2.09
CA ARG A 341 -56.96 1.58 -2.96
C ARG A 341 -57.75 0.68 -3.90
N PHE A 342 -57.44 -0.64 -3.91
CA PHE A 342 -58.16 -1.61 -4.73
C PHE A 342 -59.32 -2.28 -3.93
N GLU A 343 -60.51 -2.34 -4.55
CA GLU A 343 -61.71 -2.90 -3.96
C GLU A 343 -61.88 -4.41 -4.22
N GLU A 344 -61.56 -4.91 -5.42
CA GLU A 344 -61.86 -6.29 -5.83
C GLU A 344 -60.65 -7.18 -6.04
N SER A 345 -59.56 -6.68 -6.63
CA SER A 345 -58.39 -7.50 -6.97
C SER A 345 -57.12 -6.87 -6.44
N LYS A 346 -56.29 -7.65 -5.74
CA LYS A 346 -55.02 -7.16 -5.16
C LYS A 346 -53.82 -7.70 -5.90
N ILE A 347 -52.76 -6.87 -5.97
CA ILE A 347 -51.46 -7.29 -6.43
C ILE A 347 -50.87 -8.26 -5.42
N GLN A 348 -50.39 -9.41 -5.91
CA GLN A 348 -49.77 -10.45 -5.09
C GLN A 348 -48.26 -10.39 -5.22
N ILE A 349 -47.55 -10.65 -4.12
CA ILE A 349 -46.11 -10.75 -4.05
C ILE A 349 -45.73 -12.14 -3.59
N LYS A 350 -44.77 -12.75 -4.28
CA LYS A 350 -44.18 -14.03 -3.92
C LYS A 350 -42.67 -13.96 -3.96
N GLU A 351 -42.02 -14.29 -2.84
CA GLU A 351 -40.58 -14.54 -2.82
C GLU A 351 -40.31 -16.02 -3.10
N SER A 352 -39.29 -16.31 -3.88
CA SER A 352 -38.82 -17.67 -4.11
C SER A 352 -37.31 -17.74 -3.94
N ASN A 353 -36.86 -18.80 -3.28
CA ASN A 353 -35.45 -19.10 -3.27
C ASN A 353 -35.04 -19.44 -4.72
N SER A 354 -34.01 -18.74 -5.23
CA SER A 354 -33.40 -19.13 -6.50
C SER A 354 -32.84 -20.55 -6.39
N TYR A 355 -32.78 -21.25 -7.49
CA TYR A 355 -32.22 -22.60 -7.58
C TYR A 355 -30.78 -22.61 -7.04
N GLY A 356 -30.61 -23.01 -5.75
CA GLY A 356 -29.34 -23.15 -5.04
C GLY A 356 -28.95 -21.94 -4.18
N ALA A 357 -28.05 -22.17 -3.20
CA ALA A 357 -27.53 -21.16 -2.26
C ALA A 357 -26.55 -20.14 -2.90
N SER A 358 -26.46 -20.11 -4.24
CA SER A 358 -25.46 -19.33 -4.98
C SER A 358 -25.91 -17.94 -5.42
N SER A 359 -27.20 -17.61 -5.30
CA SER A 359 -27.74 -16.30 -5.69
C SER A 359 -28.77 -15.79 -4.65
N PRO A 360 -29.03 -14.46 -4.57
CA PRO A 360 -30.10 -13.90 -3.75
C PRO A 360 -31.48 -14.43 -4.15
N LYS A 361 -32.45 -14.33 -3.24
CA LYS A 361 -33.86 -14.66 -3.50
C LYS A 361 -34.40 -13.83 -4.66
N SER A 362 -35.33 -14.39 -5.43
CA SER A 362 -36.10 -13.67 -6.43
C SER A 362 -37.47 -13.21 -5.87
N LEU A 363 -37.95 -12.08 -6.40
CA LEU A 363 -39.28 -11.52 -6.07
C LEU A 363 -40.15 -11.54 -7.33
N GLN A 364 -41.37 -12.06 -7.20
CA GLN A 364 -42.38 -12.01 -8.25
C GLN A 364 -43.56 -11.18 -7.77
N VAL A 365 -43.97 -10.23 -8.58
CA VAL A 365 -45.15 -9.39 -8.38
C VAL A 365 -46.15 -9.74 -9.48
N SER A 366 -47.39 -10.06 -9.14
CA SER A 366 -48.43 -10.46 -10.11
C SER A 366 -49.72 -9.71 -9.91
N PHE A 367 -50.34 -9.35 -11.03
CA PHE A 367 -51.69 -8.78 -11.06
C PHE A 367 -52.45 -9.39 -12.22
N LEU A 368 -53.60 -10.05 -11.93
CA LEU A 368 -54.34 -10.83 -12.92
C LEU A 368 -53.41 -11.88 -13.61
N ASN A 369 -53.28 -11.79 -14.92
CA ASN A 369 -52.47 -12.71 -15.74
C ASN A 369 -51.06 -12.17 -16.06
N LYS A 370 -50.68 -11.03 -15.51
CA LYS A 370 -49.40 -10.39 -15.77
C LYS A 370 -48.46 -10.51 -14.58
N LYS A 371 -47.19 -10.66 -14.88
CA LYS A 371 -46.16 -10.82 -13.85
C LYS A 371 -44.96 -9.94 -14.14
N LEU A 372 -44.34 -9.49 -13.05
CA LEU A 372 -43.05 -8.84 -13.02
C LEU A 372 -42.14 -9.67 -12.14
N THR A 373 -40.94 -9.96 -12.62
CA THR A 373 -39.95 -10.73 -11.85
C THR A 373 -38.71 -9.88 -11.62
N VAL A 374 -38.19 -9.94 -10.39
CA VAL A 374 -36.91 -9.39 -9.99
C VAL A 374 -36.00 -10.54 -9.61
N SER A 375 -34.90 -10.71 -10.31
CA SER A 375 -33.92 -11.76 -10.04
C SER A 375 -32.48 -11.27 -10.19
N PHE A 376 -31.54 -12.02 -9.65
CA PHE A 376 -30.12 -11.65 -9.58
C PHE A 376 -29.23 -12.79 -10.04
N CYS A 377 -28.02 -12.44 -10.52
CA CYS A 377 -26.96 -13.40 -10.76
C CYS A 377 -26.42 -14.01 -9.46
N GLY A 378 -25.54 -15.00 -9.57
CA GLY A 378 -24.83 -15.54 -8.39
C GLY A 378 -24.01 -14.49 -7.64
N TYR A 379 -23.84 -14.65 -6.33
CA TYR A 379 -23.14 -13.68 -5.48
C TYR A 379 -21.75 -13.30 -6.00
N ASN A 380 -21.03 -14.24 -6.58
CA ASN A 380 -19.66 -14.05 -7.10
C ASN A 380 -19.60 -13.88 -8.63
N ALA A 381 -20.73 -13.93 -9.32
CA ALA A 381 -20.76 -13.98 -10.79
C ALA A 381 -20.04 -12.81 -11.47
N VAL A 382 -20.17 -11.60 -10.93
CA VAL A 382 -19.46 -10.41 -11.45
C VAL A 382 -17.95 -10.57 -11.27
N LYS A 383 -17.50 -10.99 -10.09
CA LYS A 383 -16.07 -11.18 -9.77
C LYS A 383 -15.43 -12.31 -10.57
N GLU A 384 -16.12 -13.45 -10.66
CA GLU A 384 -15.66 -14.62 -11.41
C GLU A 384 -15.49 -14.32 -12.89
N ASN A 385 -16.39 -13.52 -13.41
CA ASN A 385 -16.35 -13.13 -14.80
C ASN A 385 -15.28 -12.07 -15.10
N GLU A 386 -15.04 -11.11 -14.21
CA GLU A 386 -13.90 -10.20 -14.32
C GLU A 386 -12.57 -10.97 -14.35
N GLU A 387 -12.43 -11.99 -13.51
CA GLU A 387 -11.26 -12.87 -13.49
C GLU A 387 -11.11 -13.65 -14.79
N TYR A 388 -12.21 -14.20 -15.33
CA TYR A 388 -12.22 -14.90 -16.62
C TYR A 388 -11.75 -14.00 -17.77
N ILE A 389 -12.28 -12.77 -17.86
CA ILE A 389 -11.87 -11.81 -18.88
C ILE A 389 -10.39 -11.44 -18.76
N ARG A 390 -9.91 -11.22 -17.54
CA ARG A 390 -8.51 -10.94 -17.29
C ARG A 390 -7.61 -12.09 -17.76
N GLN A 391 -7.94 -13.33 -17.39
CA GLN A 391 -7.18 -14.52 -17.82
C GLN A 391 -7.17 -14.66 -19.34
N ARG A 392 -8.31 -14.49 -20.00
CA ARG A 392 -8.44 -14.53 -21.47
C ARG A 392 -7.62 -13.45 -22.16
N ALA A 393 -7.58 -12.24 -21.59
CA ALA A 393 -6.75 -11.15 -22.12
C ALA A 393 -5.25 -11.48 -22.01
N ILE A 394 -4.82 -12.04 -20.89
CA ILE A 394 -3.44 -12.52 -20.68
C ILE A 394 -3.07 -13.63 -21.68
N GLU A 395 -3.95 -14.61 -21.89
CA GLU A 395 -3.73 -15.69 -22.85
C GLU A 395 -3.63 -15.18 -24.29
N ASN A 396 -4.51 -14.24 -24.68
CA ASN A 396 -4.48 -13.62 -26.00
C ASN A 396 -3.20 -12.81 -26.22
N GLN A 397 -2.69 -12.15 -25.20
CA GLN A 397 -1.42 -11.44 -25.28
C GLN A 397 -0.24 -12.39 -25.42
N LYS A 398 -0.21 -13.51 -24.67
CA LYS A 398 0.80 -14.57 -24.84
C LYS A 398 0.82 -15.15 -26.25
N ARG A 399 -0.35 -15.37 -26.87
CA ARG A 399 -0.48 -15.85 -28.25
C ARG A 399 0.04 -14.86 -29.29
N ARG A 400 -0.01 -13.55 -29.00
CA ARG A 400 0.45 -12.48 -29.91
C ARG A 400 1.95 -12.17 -29.78
N SER A 401 2.61 -12.64 -28.71
CA SER A 401 4.04 -12.43 -28.49
C SER A 401 4.84 -13.64 -29.01
N PRO A 402 5.72 -13.47 -30.01
CA PRO A 402 6.57 -14.57 -30.52
C PRO A 402 7.50 -15.15 -29.46
N TYR A 403 7.74 -14.43 -28.35
CA TYR A 403 8.68 -14.80 -27.29
C TYR A 403 8.00 -15.15 -25.97
N GLY A 404 6.66 -15.19 -25.89
CA GLY A 404 5.93 -15.55 -24.67
C GLY A 404 6.07 -14.56 -23.51
N MET A 405 6.75 -13.43 -23.70
CA MET A 405 6.90 -12.39 -22.68
C MET A 405 5.70 -11.45 -22.69
N ILE A 406 5.12 -11.22 -21.50
CA ILE A 406 4.15 -10.15 -21.28
C ILE A 406 4.95 -8.85 -21.13
N LEU A 407 4.97 -8.03 -22.17
CA LEU A 407 5.75 -6.78 -22.18
C LEU A 407 5.12 -5.66 -21.33
N TYR A 408 3.83 -5.76 -21.00
CA TYR A 408 3.11 -4.79 -20.17
C TYR A 408 2.01 -5.48 -19.36
N PRO A 409 1.70 -4.99 -18.14
CA PRO A 409 0.56 -5.48 -17.37
C PRO A 409 -0.74 -5.23 -18.17
N VAL A 410 -1.56 -6.26 -18.30
CA VAL A 410 -2.88 -6.16 -18.94
C VAL A 410 -3.84 -5.58 -17.92
N GLU A 411 -4.00 -4.28 -17.91
CA GLU A 411 -5.09 -3.61 -17.20
C GLU A 411 -6.35 -3.65 -18.07
N THR A 412 -7.15 -4.70 -17.92
CA THR A 412 -8.51 -4.71 -18.47
C THR A 412 -9.45 -4.10 -17.43
N THR A 413 -9.90 -2.88 -17.66
CA THR A 413 -10.95 -2.28 -16.84
C THR A 413 -12.30 -2.56 -17.51
N THR A 414 -13.06 -3.49 -16.94
CA THR A 414 -14.42 -3.80 -17.40
C THR A 414 -15.39 -2.70 -16.98
N PHE A 415 -16.56 -2.62 -17.63
CA PHE A 415 -17.63 -1.70 -17.22
C PHE A 415 -18.00 -1.91 -15.74
N PHE A 416 -18.06 -3.15 -15.27
CA PHE A 416 -18.41 -3.47 -13.90
C PHE A 416 -17.36 -2.99 -12.90
N LYS A 417 -16.09 -3.21 -13.18
CA LYS A 417 -14.97 -2.73 -12.35
C LYS A 417 -14.91 -1.21 -12.34
N LYS A 418 -15.04 -0.56 -13.51
CA LYS A 418 -15.03 0.90 -13.64
C LYS A 418 -16.11 1.57 -12.80
N ASN A 419 -17.28 0.93 -12.69
CA ASN A 419 -18.42 1.45 -11.93
C ASN A 419 -18.55 0.80 -10.54
N SER A 420 -17.60 0.00 -10.08
CA SER A 420 -17.62 -0.68 -8.77
C SER A 420 -18.88 -1.54 -8.53
N ILE A 421 -19.36 -2.21 -9.58
CA ILE A 421 -20.57 -3.05 -9.52
C ILE A 421 -20.20 -4.38 -8.87
N VAL A 422 -20.99 -4.79 -7.87
CA VAL A 422 -20.76 -6.02 -7.09
C VAL A 422 -21.83 -7.08 -7.31
N LEU A 423 -23.01 -6.70 -7.78
CA LEU A 423 -24.11 -7.58 -8.13
C LEU A 423 -24.88 -7.00 -9.31
N VAL A 424 -25.35 -7.85 -10.20
CA VAL A 424 -26.30 -7.48 -11.24
C VAL A 424 -27.59 -8.29 -11.12
N GLY A 425 -28.68 -7.64 -11.48
CA GLY A 425 -30.01 -8.23 -11.49
C GLY A 425 -30.81 -7.83 -12.72
N ILE A 426 -32.04 -8.30 -12.78
CA ILE A 426 -32.98 -8.00 -13.83
C ILE A 426 -34.36 -7.74 -13.24
N ILE A 427 -35.04 -6.73 -13.74
CA ILE A 427 -36.50 -6.54 -13.60
C ILE A 427 -37.10 -6.72 -14.99
N GLU A 428 -37.95 -7.70 -15.15
CA GLU A 428 -38.57 -8.04 -16.43
C GLU A 428 -40.03 -8.43 -16.27
N THR A 429 -40.80 -8.30 -17.34
CA THR A 429 -42.21 -8.69 -17.43
C THR A 429 -42.38 -9.96 -18.26
N ASP A 430 -43.40 -10.75 -17.99
CA ASP A 430 -43.77 -11.95 -18.77
C ASP A 430 -44.73 -11.63 -19.96
N PHE A 431 -44.94 -10.34 -20.27
CA PHE A 431 -45.75 -9.88 -21.36
C PHE A 431 -45.02 -8.86 -22.21
N LYS A 432 -45.55 -8.69 -23.45
CA LYS A 432 -44.98 -7.76 -24.43
C LYS A 432 -45.85 -6.54 -24.59
N VAL A 433 -45.24 -5.40 -24.88
CA VAL A 433 -45.93 -4.16 -25.27
C VAL A 433 -45.44 -3.71 -26.63
N LYS A 434 -46.31 -3.02 -27.37
CA LYS A 434 -45.91 -2.42 -28.67
C LYS A 434 -45.10 -1.16 -28.42
N ASN A 435 -43.91 -1.10 -28.98
CA ASN A 435 -43.11 0.11 -29.03
C ASN A 435 -43.65 1.14 -30.02
N ALA A 436 -43.05 2.32 -30.12
CA ALA A 436 -43.42 3.39 -31.05
C ALA A 436 -43.36 2.99 -32.52
N LEU A 437 -42.70 1.89 -32.87
CA LEU A 437 -42.58 1.31 -34.22
C LEU A 437 -43.56 0.17 -34.45
N GLY A 438 -44.41 -0.16 -33.46
CA GLY A 438 -45.39 -1.26 -33.54
C GLY A 438 -44.80 -2.65 -33.22
N ASN A 439 -43.53 -2.75 -32.88
CA ASN A 439 -42.88 -4.02 -32.52
C ASN A 439 -43.23 -4.40 -31.07
N GLU A 440 -43.48 -5.68 -30.85
CA GLU A 440 -43.70 -6.22 -29.52
C GLU A 440 -42.35 -6.43 -28.82
N ILE A 441 -42.18 -5.79 -27.65
CA ILE A 441 -40.98 -5.92 -26.82
C ILE A 441 -41.36 -6.25 -25.37
N GLU A 442 -40.54 -7.01 -24.71
CA GLU A 442 -40.59 -7.23 -23.26
C GLU A 442 -40.04 -6.00 -22.54
N ILE A 443 -40.80 -5.49 -21.55
CA ILE A 443 -40.38 -4.31 -20.79
C ILE A 443 -39.50 -4.76 -19.67
N GLY A 444 -38.40 -4.02 -19.41
CA GLY A 444 -37.52 -4.30 -18.29
C GLY A 444 -36.29 -3.41 -18.27
N PHE A 445 -35.51 -3.58 -17.24
CA PHE A 445 -34.16 -3.05 -17.14
C PHE A 445 -33.31 -3.92 -16.21
N ASN A 446 -32.00 -3.82 -16.37
CA ASN A 446 -31.09 -4.51 -15.46
C ASN A 446 -30.79 -3.65 -14.25
N LEU A 447 -30.53 -4.32 -13.12
CA LEU A 447 -30.14 -3.73 -11.85
C LEU A 447 -28.63 -3.88 -11.66
N ALA A 448 -28.00 -2.90 -11.04
CA ALA A 448 -26.62 -2.97 -10.64
C ALA A 448 -26.48 -2.44 -9.20
N LEU A 449 -25.94 -3.24 -8.30
CA LEU A 449 -25.52 -2.79 -6.98
C LEU A 449 -24.10 -2.25 -7.07
N VAL A 450 -23.94 -0.96 -6.84
CA VAL A 450 -22.67 -0.25 -6.88
C VAL A 450 -22.15 -0.05 -5.48
N LYS A 451 -20.92 -0.50 -5.20
CA LYS A 451 -20.25 -0.27 -3.93
C LYS A 451 -19.71 1.16 -3.87
N LYS A 452 -20.08 1.92 -2.85
CA LYS A 452 -19.52 3.26 -2.56
C LYS A 452 -18.56 3.15 -1.37
N ASN A 453 -17.28 3.46 -1.61
CA ASN A 453 -16.17 3.42 -0.64
C ASN A 453 -15.85 2.03 -0.06
N GLU A 454 -14.85 1.95 0.82
CA GLU A 454 -14.45 0.72 1.52
C GLU A 454 -15.51 0.24 2.53
N ASP A 455 -16.51 1.07 2.85
CA ASP A 455 -17.60 0.77 3.75
C ASP A 455 -18.71 -0.05 3.06
N LEU A 456 -19.48 -0.75 3.92
CA LEU A 456 -20.55 -1.69 3.59
C LEU A 456 -21.77 -1.08 2.87
N TYR A 457 -21.68 0.14 2.34
CA TYR A 457 -22.79 0.82 1.69
C TYR A 457 -22.78 0.64 0.17
N GLY A 458 -23.90 0.15 -0.35
CA GLY A 458 -24.17 0.04 -1.77
C GLY A 458 -25.33 0.93 -2.20
N GLU A 459 -25.38 1.30 -3.45
CA GLU A 459 -26.49 2.03 -4.05
C GLU A 459 -26.97 1.30 -5.31
N TRP A 460 -28.29 1.25 -5.51
CA TRP A 460 -28.87 0.62 -6.67
C TRP A 460 -28.87 1.56 -7.87
N PHE A 461 -28.39 1.05 -8.99
CA PHE A 461 -28.45 1.66 -10.30
C PHE A 461 -29.27 0.78 -11.23
N LYS A 462 -29.85 1.39 -12.27
CA LYS A 462 -30.51 0.71 -13.36
C LYS A 462 -29.68 0.82 -14.63
N ILE A 463 -29.74 -0.22 -15.46
CA ILE A 463 -29.19 -0.24 -16.81
C ILE A 463 -30.38 -0.47 -17.74
N LYS A 464 -30.78 0.57 -18.47
CA LYS A 464 -31.84 0.52 -19.45
C LYS A 464 -31.24 0.32 -20.84
N PHE A 465 -31.76 -0.64 -21.59
CA PHE A 465 -31.42 -0.84 -22.97
C PHE A 465 -32.58 -0.30 -23.82
N LEU A 466 -32.32 0.72 -24.62
CA LEU A 466 -33.31 1.45 -25.42
C LEU A 466 -33.17 1.04 -26.88
N PRO A 467 -34.05 0.14 -27.39
CA PRO A 467 -34.07 -0.21 -28.82
C PRO A 467 -34.38 1.00 -29.66
N ASN A 468 -33.60 1.24 -30.73
CA ASN A 468 -33.71 2.41 -31.58
C ASN A 468 -33.74 3.75 -30.84
N HIS A 469 -33.00 3.84 -29.71
CA HIS A 469 -32.85 5.02 -28.85
C HIS A 469 -34.20 5.55 -28.26
N LYS A 470 -35.22 4.70 -28.11
CA LYS A 470 -36.55 5.09 -27.61
C LYS A 470 -37.09 4.16 -26.53
N GLU A 471 -37.92 4.72 -25.63
CA GLU A 471 -38.75 3.94 -24.69
C GLU A 471 -39.84 3.13 -25.44
N PRO A 472 -40.29 1.99 -24.90
CA PRO A 472 -39.93 1.41 -23.62
C PRO A 472 -38.56 0.69 -23.66
N SER A 473 -37.88 0.66 -22.50
CA SER A 473 -36.62 -0.07 -22.33
C SER A 473 -36.84 -1.57 -22.23
N CYS A 474 -35.86 -2.36 -22.70
CA CYS A 474 -35.81 -3.79 -22.47
C CYS A 474 -34.69 -4.13 -21.47
N ALA A 475 -34.82 -5.30 -20.82
CA ALA A 475 -33.73 -5.90 -20.04
C ALA A 475 -32.94 -6.88 -20.90
N VAL A 476 -31.68 -7.08 -20.55
CA VAL A 476 -30.81 -8.10 -21.13
C VAL A 476 -30.67 -9.25 -20.16
N ASN A 477 -30.79 -10.47 -20.65
CA ASN A 477 -30.57 -11.68 -19.84
C ASN A 477 -29.23 -11.59 -19.10
N LEU A 478 -29.21 -12.02 -17.84
CA LEU A 478 -28.06 -11.88 -16.94
C LEU A 478 -26.80 -12.57 -17.49
N ASP A 479 -26.91 -13.74 -18.11
CA ASP A 479 -25.76 -14.44 -18.68
C ASP A 479 -25.16 -13.66 -19.85
N LYS A 480 -26.00 -13.13 -20.73
CA LYS A 480 -25.55 -12.25 -21.83
C LYS A 480 -24.99 -10.94 -21.32
N LEU A 481 -25.59 -10.37 -20.28
CA LEU A 481 -25.07 -9.18 -19.63
C LEU A 481 -23.68 -9.44 -19.05
N LEU A 482 -23.45 -10.57 -18.45
CA LEU A 482 -22.18 -11.00 -17.93
C LEU A 482 -21.15 -11.34 -19.04
N GLU A 483 -21.52 -11.80 -20.20
CA GLU A 483 -20.63 -12.11 -21.35
C GLU A 483 -20.19 -10.90 -22.18
N GLN A 484 -20.96 -9.81 -22.23
CA GLN A 484 -20.78 -8.69 -23.15
C GLN A 484 -20.11 -7.44 -22.56
N TYR A 485 -19.01 -7.60 -21.89
CA TYR A 485 -18.39 -6.67 -20.93
C TYR A 485 -17.60 -5.49 -21.42
N GLU A 486 -16.97 -5.58 -22.57
CA GLU A 486 -15.96 -4.60 -22.99
C GLU A 486 -16.60 -3.31 -23.53
N SER A 487 -17.78 -3.45 -24.06
CA SER A 487 -18.60 -2.31 -24.48
C SER A 487 -20.06 -2.76 -24.43
N PHE A 488 -20.97 -2.00 -23.81
CA PHE A 488 -22.42 -2.19 -23.95
C PHE A 488 -22.92 -1.95 -25.37
N SER A 489 -22.11 -2.22 -26.38
CA SER A 489 -22.45 -2.17 -27.79
C SER A 489 -23.11 -3.50 -28.17
N LEU A 490 -24.31 -3.71 -27.64
CA LEU A 490 -25.15 -4.86 -28.00
C LEU A 490 -25.52 -4.86 -29.46
N ASP A 491 -25.72 -3.70 -30.02
CA ASP A 491 -26.15 -3.44 -31.40
C ASP A 491 -25.99 -1.93 -31.65
N PRO A 492 -25.53 -1.46 -32.80
CA PRO A 492 -25.48 -0.03 -33.13
C PRO A 492 -26.82 0.69 -33.00
N PHE A 493 -27.92 -0.04 -32.92
CA PHE A 493 -29.28 0.50 -32.76
C PHE A 493 -29.79 0.46 -31.30
N VAL A 494 -28.98 0.06 -30.32
CA VAL A 494 -29.37 0.01 -28.90
C VAL A 494 -28.47 0.91 -28.06
N THR A 495 -29.08 1.84 -27.32
CA THR A 495 -28.37 2.69 -26.34
C THR A 495 -28.55 2.12 -24.95
N ALA A 496 -27.48 2.09 -24.17
CA ALA A 496 -27.53 1.77 -22.74
C ALA A 496 -27.52 3.07 -21.92
N ASP A 497 -28.46 3.21 -20.97
CA ASP A 497 -28.49 4.27 -19.96
C ASP A 497 -28.19 3.67 -18.58
N PHE A 498 -27.18 4.24 -17.88
CA PHE A 498 -26.78 3.84 -16.55
C PHE A 498 -27.01 4.99 -15.57
N SER A 499 -27.99 4.85 -14.72
CA SER A 499 -28.41 5.91 -13.80
C SER A 499 -28.92 5.34 -12.46
N ALA A 500 -28.92 6.15 -11.39
CA ALA A 500 -29.41 5.73 -10.08
C ALA A 500 -30.88 5.27 -10.16
N LEU A 501 -31.18 4.15 -9.48
CA LEU A 501 -32.54 3.62 -9.40
C LEU A 501 -33.39 4.53 -8.48
N GLN A 502 -34.53 4.97 -8.97
CA GLN A 502 -35.47 5.81 -8.25
C GLN A 502 -36.81 5.08 -8.03
N ASP A 503 -37.56 5.46 -6.99
CA ASP A 503 -38.87 4.86 -6.69
C ASP A 503 -39.83 4.94 -7.88
N LYS A 504 -39.80 6.04 -8.65
CA LYS A 504 -40.59 6.20 -9.91
C LYS A 504 -40.28 5.15 -10.98
N ASP A 505 -39.08 4.57 -11.00
CA ASP A 505 -38.75 3.51 -11.95
C ASP A 505 -39.45 2.19 -11.56
N LEU A 506 -39.56 1.92 -10.26
CA LEU A 506 -40.29 0.77 -9.73
C LEU A 506 -41.81 0.97 -9.88
N GLU A 507 -42.30 2.17 -9.63
CA GLU A 507 -43.69 2.56 -9.86
C GLU A 507 -44.10 2.38 -11.33
N TYR A 508 -43.26 2.83 -12.26
CA TYR A 508 -43.48 2.65 -13.71
C TYR A 508 -43.59 1.16 -14.09
N MET A 509 -42.73 0.30 -13.56
CA MET A 509 -42.81 -1.14 -13.83
C MET A 509 -44.08 -1.79 -13.25
N LEU A 510 -44.50 -1.35 -12.08
CA LEU A 510 -45.76 -1.81 -11.46
C LEU A 510 -46.99 -1.30 -12.20
N GLU A 511 -46.96 -0.06 -12.72
CA GLU A 511 -48.04 0.46 -13.59
C GLU A 511 -48.23 -0.43 -14.81
N LYS A 512 -47.15 -0.92 -15.43
CA LYS A 512 -47.26 -1.75 -16.65
C LYS A 512 -47.92 -3.11 -16.43
N ILE A 513 -47.83 -3.70 -15.22
CA ILE A 513 -48.58 -4.94 -14.92
C ILE A 513 -50.07 -4.66 -14.66
N MET A 514 -50.44 -3.43 -14.35
CA MET A 514 -51.82 -3.03 -14.07
C MET A 514 -52.57 -2.59 -15.34
N LEU A 515 -51.87 -2.03 -16.30
CA LEU A 515 -52.39 -1.63 -17.62
C LEU A 515 -52.47 -2.82 -18.60
#